data_204d4d150ad00f9832ec4d12de84917c
#
_entry.id   204d4d150ad00f9832ec4d12de84917c
#
_cell.length_a   1.000
_cell.length_b   1.000
_cell.length_c   1.000
_cell.angle_alpha   90.00
_cell.angle_beta   90.00
_cell.angle_gamma   90.00
#
_symmetry.space_group_name_H-M   'P 1'
#
loop_
_entity.id
_entity.type
_entity.pdbx_description
1 polymer ?
#
loop_
_entity_poly.entity_id
_entity_poly.type
_entity_poly.pdbx_seq_one_letter_code
_entity_poly.pdbx_strand_id
1 'polypeptide(L)'
;MPRISRAVGLCLVALSAALLSACATADKPSTAARTATRATTTQNATWTSAPTQFVSAGGVDFAYRELGQNNGGTPVILLVHLAAVLDNWDPRVVDGIAAKHHVVAFDNRGVGASSGSAANTMEQMADDAITFIKAKGFQQVDLLGFSMGGMVAQEIVLKQPQLVRKLILAGTGPAGGPGISTVAGVANYDLMRATFTGQDPKQYLFFTRTPNGIAAGKAFLQRLQERTENRDKAIAVGAYVAQLQALGAWGQKRPADLSVVKQPALVVNGDDDRMVPTLNTYDLARRLPNSELVIYPDAGHGGIFQYHQDFVPRALAFLAK
;
A
#
# COMPACT_ATOMS: atom_id res chain seq x y z
N MET A 1 -20.40 -43.45 1.31
CA MET A 1 -19.45 -42.30 1.45
C MET A 1 -20.27 -41.05 1.55
N PRO A 2 -20.34 -40.36 2.70
CA PRO A 2 -21.22 -39.21 2.89
C PRO A 2 -20.53 -37.90 2.50
N ARG A 3 -21.28 -37.05 1.86
CA ARG A 3 -20.93 -35.66 1.50
C ARG A 3 -20.93 -34.78 2.76
N ILE A 4 -19.76 -34.41 3.24
CA ILE A 4 -19.59 -33.37 4.25
C ILE A 4 -18.59 -32.38 3.65
N SER A 5 -19.04 -31.24 3.15
CA SER A 5 -18.20 -30.09 2.93
C SER A 5 -18.95 -28.97 2.19
N ARG A 6 -19.84 -28.23 2.83
CA ARG A 6 -20.26 -26.89 2.35
C ARG A 6 -20.77 -25.95 3.46
N ALA A 7 -20.82 -26.42 4.71
CA ALA A 7 -21.45 -25.67 5.80
C ALA A 7 -20.48 -24.85 6.68
N VAL A 8 -19.16 -25.07 6.58
CA VAL A 8 -18.18 -24.43 7.49
C VAL A 8 -17.74 -23.04 7.01
N GLY A 9 -17.90 -22.75 5.72
CA GLY A 9 -17.48 -21.45 5.16
C GLY A 9 -18.40 -20.26 5.47
N LEU A 10 -19.67 -20.50 5.80
CA LEU A 10 -20.65 -19.41 5.95
C LEU A 10 -20.75 -18.86 7.38
N CYS A 11 -20.38 -19.63 8.40
CA CYS A 11 -20.46 -19.19 9.79
C CYS A 11 -19.39 -18.20 10.23
N LEU A 12 -18.20 -18.19 9.58
CA LEU A 12 -17.11 -17.27 9.94
C LEU A 12 -17.31 -15.84 9.44
N VAL A 13 -18.10 -15.66 8.37
CA VAL A 13 -18.40 -14.31 7.83
C VAL A 13 -19.45 -13.59 8.69
N ALA A 14 -20.37 -14.32 9.33
CA ALA A 14 -21.44 -13.72 10.12
C ALA A 14 -20.98 -13.18 11.49
N LEU A 15 -19.88 -13.68 12.06
CA LEU A 15 -19.38 -13.22 13.37
C LEU A 15 -18.61 -11.91 13.31
N SER A 16 -18.06 -11.54 12.14
CA SER A 16 -17.33 -10.28 11.96
C SER A 16 -18.22 -9.05 11.85
N ALA A 17 -19.50 -9.22 11.52
CA ALA A 17 -20.45 -8.11 11.31
C ALA A 17 -21.06 -7.55 12.61
N ALA A 18 -20.98 -8.28 13.71
CA ALA A 18 -21.69 -7.92 14.95
C ALA A 18 -20.93 -6.96 15.88
N LEU A 19 -19.63 -6.68 15.62
CA LEU A 19 -18.78 -5.87 16.49
C LEU A 19 -18.56 -4.42 16.01
N LEU A 20 -19.18 -3.99 14.91
CA LEU A 20 -18.99 -2.64 14.32
C LEU A 20 -20.23 -1.74 14.43
N SER A 21 -21.27 -2.11 15.20
CA SER A 21 -22.49 -1.32 15.33
C SER A 21 -22.60 -0.62 16.68
N ALA A 22 -21.73 0.34 16.94
CA ALA A 22 -21.97 1.34 18.00
C ALA A 22 -21.50 2.71 17.51
N CYS A 23 -22.44 3.66 17.48
CA CYS A 23 -22.32 5.09 17.21
C CYS A 23 -22.34 5.55 15.74
N ALA A 24 -23.54 5.67 15.19
CA ALA A 24 -23.81 6.65 14.15
C ALA A 24 -25.12 7.38 14.46
N THR A 25 -25.04 8.55 15.04
CA THR A 25 -26.12 9.55 15.03
C THR A 25 -26.05 10.29 13.69
N ALA A 26 -27.16 10.26 12.97
CA ALA A 26 -27.31 10.89 11.67
C ALA A 26 -27.50 12.41 11.83
N ASP A 27 -26.58 13.19 11.28
CA ASP A 27 -26.81 14.60 10.97
C ASP A 27 -26.88 14.80 9.45
N LYS A 28 -27.92 15.55 9.00
CA LYS A 28 -28.20 15.85 7.60
C LYS A 28 -27.11 16.74 6.99
N PRO A 29 -26.75 16.56 5.72
CA PRO A 29 -25.75 17.43 5.08
C PRO A 29 -26.33 18.80 4.76
N SER A 30 -25.72 19.84 5.33
CA SER A 30 -25.88 21.23 4.92
C SER A 30 -25.09 21.46 3.62
N THR A 31 -25.76 21.96 2.60
CA THR A 31 -25.17 22.46 1.35
C THR A 31 -24.44 23.78 1.64
N ALA A 32 -23.18 23.69 2.05
CA ALA A 32 -22.27 24.83 2.09
C ALA A 32 -21.30 24.76 0.91
N ALA A 33 -21.27 25.82 0.11
CA ALA A 33 -20.37 26.00 -1.01
C ALA A 33 -18.90 25.77 -0.57
N ARG A 34 -18.25 24.78 -1.15
CA ARG A 34 -16.82 24.52 -0.92
C ARG A 34 -15.98 25.56 -1.64
N THR A 35 -15.62 26.60 -0.92
CA THR A 35 -14.57 27.53 -1.36
C THR A 35 -13.26 26.76 -1.39
N ALA A 36 -12.66 26.63 -2.58
CA ALA A 36 -11.34 26.03 -2.73
C ALA A 36 -10.32 26.92 -2.00
N THR A 37 -9.91 26.49 -0.82
CA THR A 37 -8.82 27.13 -0.09
C THR A 37 -7.53 26.81 -0.82
N ARG A 38 -6.96 27.83 -1.47
CA ARG A 38 -5.63 27.78 -2.08
C ARG A 38 -4.62 27.42 -0.98
N ALA A 39 -4.06 26.20 -1.05
CA ALA A 39 -3.07 25.73 -0.09
C ALA A 39 -1.85 26.65 -0.13
N THR A 40 -1.62 27.38 0.95
CA THR A 40 -0.33 28.02 1.23
C THR A 40 0.65 26.90 1.57
N THR A 41 1.53 26.59 0.64
CA THR A 41 2.62 25.61 0.80
C THR A 41 3.57 26.11 1.88
N THR A 42 3.45 25.60 3.09
CA THR A 42 4.44 25.79 4.14
C THR A 42 5.64 24.90 3.84
N GLN A 43 6.82 25.47 3.76
CA GLN A 43 8.11 24.83 3.46
C GLN A 43 8.53 23.73 4.47
N ASN A 44 7.74 23.46 5.50
CA ASN A 44 8.03 22.49 6.59
C ASN A 44 6.89 21.49 6.85
N ALA A 45 6.02 21.22 5.88
CA ALA A 45 4.99 20.19 6.06
C ALA A 45 5.63 18.80 6.16
N THR A 46 5.18 17.99 7.12
CA THR A 46 5.52 16.57 7.28
C THR A 46 4.35 15.71 6.85
N TRP A 47 4.55 14.41 6.68
CA TRP A 47 3.46 13.50 6.34
C TRP A 47 2.32 13.54 7.35
N THR A 48 2.65 13.73 8.62
CA THR A 48 1.67 13.81 9.71
C THR A 48 0.81 15.08 9.69
N SER A 49 1.29 16.15 9.03
CA SER A 49 0.59 17.45 8.89
C SER A 49 0.10 17.74 7.48
N ALA A 50 0.50 16.95 6.48
CA ALA A 50 0.12 17.15 5.08
C ALA A 50 -1.41 17.16 4.92
N PRO A 51 -2.03 18.16 4.26
CA PRO A 51 -3.47 18.20 4.06
C PRO A 51 -3.89 17.12 3.07
N THR A 52 -5.05 16.48 3.34
CA THR A 52 -5.69 15.63 2.35
C THR A 52 -6.37 16.50 1.30
N GLN A 53 -6.04 16.26 0.04
CA GLN A 53 -6.53 16.95 -1.14
C GLN A 53 -7.32 15.98 -2.01
N PHE A 54 -8.02 16.49 -3.01
CA PHE A 54 -8.83 15.67 -3.93
C PHE A 54 -8.56 16.04 -5.38
N VAL A 55 -8.58 15.04 -6.25
CA VAL A 55 -8.58 15.19 -7.70
C VAL A 55 -9.64 14.29 -8.30
N SER A 56 -10.52 14.87 -9.13
CA SER A 56 -11.56 14.13 -9.84
C SER A 56 -11.02 13.62 -11.16
N ALA A 57 -11.06 12.30 -11.36
CA ALA A 57 -10.62 11.66 -12.60
C ALA A 57 -11.33 10.32 -12.80
N GLY A 58 -11.71 10.01 -14.05
CA GLY A 58 -12.35 8.73 -14.39
C GLY A 58 -13.62 8.42 -13.58
N GLY A 59 -14.38 9.45 -13.14
CA GLY A 59 -15.57 9.31 -12.32
C GLY A 59 -15.29 9.01 -10.84
N VAL A 60 -14.06 9.22 -10.37
CA VAL A 60 -13.64 9.04 -8.98
C VAL A 60 -13.04 10.34 -8.46
N ASP A 61 -13.40 10.73 -7.24
CA ASP A 61 -12.69 11.75 -6.47
C ASP A 61 -11.62 11.02 -5.65
N PHE A 62 -10.37 11.09 -6.10
CA PHE A 62 -9.24 10.48 -5.40
C PHE A 62 -8.75 11.40 -4.29
N ALA A 63 -8.75 10.90 -3.06
CA ALA A 63 -8.08 11.54 -1.93
C ALA A 63 -6.58 11.27 -2.00
N TYR A 64 -5.76 12.30 -1.82
CA TYR A 64 -4.31 12.17 -1.86
C TYR A 64 -3.62 13.16 -0.91
N ARG A 65 -2.37 12.87 -0.59
CA ARG A 65 -1.45 13.80 0.10
C ARG A 65 -0.15 13.86 -0.67
N GLU A 66 0.51 15.01 -0.62
CA GLU A 66 1.79 15.22 -1.29
C GLU A 66 2.74 16.07 -0.47
N LEU A 67 4.02 15.82 -0.61
CA LEU A 67 5.12 16.54 0.03
C LEU A 67 6.27 16.77 -0.95
N GLY A 68 7.10 17.75 -0.67
CA GLY A 68 8.31 17.99 -1.46
C GLY A 68 8.07 18.49 -2.87
N GLN A 69 6.94 19.15 -3.13
CA GLN A 69 6.56 19.65 -4.47
C GLN A 69 7.63 20.59 -5.07
N ASN A 70 8.40 21.27 -4.23
CA ASN A 70 9.44 22.21 -4.65
C ASN A 70 10.79 21.55 -4.97
N ASN A 71 10.93 20.23 -4.73
CA ASN A 71 12.19 19.55 -4.99
C ASN A 71 12.48 19.32 -6.49
N GLY A 72 11.46 19.48 -7.33
CA GLY A 72 11.58 19.22 -8.78
C GLY A 72 11.79 17.74 -9.11
N GLY A 73 12.17 17.47 -10.37
CA GLY A 73 12.44 16.13 -10.85
C GLY A 73 11.19 15.27 -11.04
N THR A 74 11.39 13.96 -11.22
CA THR A 74 10.32 12.99 -11.39
C THR A 74 9.63 12.70 -10.05
N PRO A 75 8.30 12.87 -9.94
CA PRO A 75 7.58 12.59 -8.70
C PRO A 75 7.56 11.11 -8.37
N VAL A 76 7.56 10.79 -7.07
CA VAL A 76 7.45 9.42 -6.55
C VAL A 76 6.01 9.17 -6.11
N ILE A 77 5.33 8.23 -6.75
CA ILE A 77 3.99 7.81 -6.38
C ILE A 77 4.07 6.59 -5.45
N LEU A 78 3.46 6.72 -4.28
CA LEU A 78 3.39 5.65 -3.30
C LEU A 78 2.09 4.86 -3.48
N LEU A 79 2.20 3.54 -3.70
CA LEU A 79 1.10 2.61 -3.86
C LEU A 79 0.96 1.74 -2.61
N VAL A 80 -0.20 1.82 -1.97
CA VAL A 80 -0.46 1.26 -0.63
C VAL A 80 -0.64 -0.27 -0.61
N HIS A 81 -0.49 -0.86 0.57
CA HIS A 81 -0.75 -2.27 0.85
C HIS A 81 -2.25 -2.59 1.04
N LEU A 82 -2.58 -3.88 1.20
CA LEU A 82 -3.91 -4.37 1.57
C LEU A 82 -4.46 -3.62 2.79
N ALA A 83 -5.71 -3.20 2.71
CA ALA A 83 -6.47 -2.55 3.79
C ALA A 83 -5.89 -1.20 4.25
N ALA A 84 -4.99 -0.59 3.48
CA ALA A 84 -4.36 0.67 3.83
C ALA A 84 -5.13 1.88 3.32
N VAL A 85 -5.04 2.94 4.11
CA VAL A 85 -5.37 4.32 3.79
C VAL A 85 -4.10 5.17 3.90
N LEU A 86 -4.15 6.45 3.54
CA LEU A 86 -2.98 7.36 3.59
C LEU A 86 -2.28 7.39 4.95
N ASP A 87 -3.02 7.24 6.06
CA ASP A 87 -2.45 7.20 7.43
C ASP A 87 -1.64 5.92 7.73
N ASN A 88 -1.62 4.94 6.83
CA ASN A 88 -0.85 3.70 7.02
C ASN A 88 0.57 3.78 6.44
N TRP A 89 0.93 4.87 5.78
CA TRP A 89 2.32 5.13 5.41
C TRP A 89 3.13 5.60 6.61
N ASP A 90 4.30 4.99 6.81
CA ASP A 90 5.24 5.39 7.86
C ASP A 90 5.77 6.80 7.59
N PRO A 91 5.56 7.78 8.50
CA PRO A 91 6.06 9.14 8.31
C PRO A 91 7.57 9.20 8.04
N ARG A 92 8.37 8.31 8.65
CA ARG A 92 9.84 8.31 8.46
C ARG A 92 10.23 7.94 7.03
N VAL A 93 9.47 7.06 6.40
CA VAL A 93 9.70 6.69 5.00
C VAL A 93 9.26 7.82 4.08
N VAL A 94 8.06 8.36 4.28
CA VAL A 94 7.51 9.40 3.41
C VAL A 94 8.30 10.70 3.53
N ASP A 95 8.52 11.21 4.74
CA ASP A 95 9.27 12.44 5.00
C ASP A 95 10.72 12.31 4.51
N GLY A 96 11.32 11.13 4.72
CA GLY A 96 12.67 10.86 4.29
C GLY A 96 12.84 10.94 2.77
N ILE A 97 11.92 10.39 2.00
CA ILE A 97 11.94 10.49 0.53
C ILE A 97 11.57 11.91 0.09
N ALA A 98 10.57 12.51 0.74
CA ALA A 98 10.10 13.86 0.43
C ALA A 98 11.16 14.94 0.71
N ALA A 99 12.18 14.66 1.50
CA ALA A 99 13.31 15.57 1.70
C ALA A 99 14.08 15.88 0.39
N LYS A 100 13.97 15.03 -0.64
CA LYS A 100 14.68 15.18 -1.92
C LYS A 100 13.79 15.02 -3.16
N HIS A 101 12.59 14.47 -3.03
CA HIS A 101 11.67 14.21 -4.14
C HIS A 101 10.27 14.76 -3.85
N HIS A 102 9.54 15.08 -4.91
CA HIS A 102 8.09 15.25 -4.81
C HIS A 102 7.46 13.89 -4.60
N VAL A 103 6.83 13.67 -3.44
CA VAL A 103 6.17 12.40 -3.06
C VAL A 103 4.67 12.61 -3.05
N VAL A 104 3.93 11.68 -3.65
CA VAL A 104 2.48 11.68 -3.70
C VAL A 104 1.96 10.29 -3.33
N ALA A 105 1.04 10.22 -2.38
CA ALA A 105 0.27 9.00 -2.12
C ALA A 105 -1.23 9.30 -2.27
N PHE A 106 -2.00 8.31 -2.67
CA PHE A 106 -3.45 8.43 -2.82
C PHE A 106 -4.17 7.19 -2.28
N ASP A 107 -5.41 7.38 -1.83
CA ASP A 107 -6.31 6.29 -1.49
C ASP A 107 -6.86 5.64 -2.76
N ASN A 108 -6.83 4.32 -2.84
CA ASN A 108 -7.47 3.58 -3.91
C ASN A 108 -8.96 3.93 -4.00
N ARG A 109 -9.57 3.77 -5.19
CA ARG A 109 -11.02 3.90 -5.39
C ARG A 109 -11.81 3.16 -4.31
N GLY A 110 -12.78 3.83 -3.67
CA GLY A 110 -13.64 3.25 -2.65
C GLY A 110 -12.96 2.94 -1.33
N VAL A 111 -11.77 3.51 -1.09
CA VAL A 111 -10.99 3.34 0.16
C VAL A 111 -10.72 4.70 0.77
N GLY A 112 -10.66 4.77 2.09
CA GLY A 112 -10.39 6.00 2.84
C GLY A 112 -11.37 7.10 2.51
N ALA A 113 -10.88 8.20 1.94
CA ALA A 113 -11.71 9.32 1.49
C ALA A 113 -11.95 9.35 -0.03
N SER A 114 -11.39 8.40 -0.80
CA SER A 114 -11.67 8.28 -2.22
C SER A 114 -13.08 7.76 -2.49
N SER A 115 -13.77 8.32 -3.48
CA SER A 115 -15.11 7.93 -3.87
C SER A 115 -15.15 6.62 -4.68
N GLY A 116 -16.37 6.14 -4.96
CA GLY A 116 -16.61 4.95 -5.79
C GLY A 116 -16.60 3.65 -5.03
N SER A 117 -16.52 2.52 -5.75
CA SER A 117 -16.49 1.18 -5.19
C SER A 117 -15.11 0.57 -5.38
N ALA A 118 -14.60 -0.13 -4.36
CA ALA A 118 -13.27 -0.72 -4.38
C ALA A 118 -13.10 -1.71 -5.54
N ALA A 119 -11.97 -1.60 -6.24
CA ALA A 119 -11.58 -2.54 -7.29
C ALA A 119 -11.23 -3.91 -6.69
N ASN A 120 -11.55 -4.97 -7.43
CA ASN A 120 -11.29 -6.35 -7.03
C ASN A 120 -10.28 -7.07 -7.95
N THR A 121 -9.54 -6.31 -8.76
CA THR A 121 -8.41 -6.79 -9.58
C THR A 121 -7.24 -5.82 -9.54
N MET A 122 -6.00 -6.33 -9.70
CA MET A 122 -4.80 -5.48 -9.77
C MET A 122 -4.81 -4.62 -11.04
N GLU A 123 -5.35 -5.14 -12.14
CA GLU A 123 -5.49 -4.44 -13.41
C GLU A 123 -6.35 -3.18 -13.28
N GLN A 124 -7.48 -3.26 -12.56
CA GLN A 124 -8.36 -2.11 -12.35
C GLN A 124 -7.71 -1.09 -11.41
N MET A 125 -7.04 -1.55 -10.35
CA MET A 125 -6.27 -0.65 -9.46
C MET A 125 -5.16 0.06 -10.22
N ALA A 126 -4.50 -0.61 -11.18
CA ALA A 126 -3.50 -0.01 -12.05
C ALA A 126 -4.12 1.03 -13.00
N ASP A 127 -5.27 0.76 -13.58
CA ASP A 127 -5.98 1.71 -14.45
C ASP A 127 -6.42 2.96 -13.67
N ASP A 128 -6.89 2.78 -12.43
CA ASP A 128 -7.22 3.89 -11.52
C ASP A 128 -5.98 4.71 -11.16
N ALA A 129 -4.85 4.05 -10.85
CA ALA A 129 -3.58 4.73 -10.55
C ALA A 129 -3.06 5.51 -11.77
N ILE A 130 -3.09 4.93 -12.98
CA ILE A 130 -2.73 5.62 -14.23
C ILE A 130 -3.62 6.85 -14.46
N THR A 131 -4.93 6.71 -14.20
CA THR A 131 -5.91 7.79 -14.33
C THR A 131 -5.58 8.92 -13.34
N PHE A 132 -5.32 8.60 -12.08
CA PHE A 132 -4.88 9.54 -11.05
C PHE A 132 -3.58 10.26 -11.45
N ILE A 133 -2.53 9.52 -11.85
CA ILE A 133 -1.23 10.07 -12.23
C ILE A 133 -1.38 11.08 -13.37
N LYS A 134 -2.18 10.74 -14.40
CA LYS A 134 -2.45 11.62 -15.54
C LYS A 134 -3.26 12.87 -15.13
N ALA A 135 -4.23 12.71 -14.24
CA ALA A 135 -5.03 13.84 -13.72
C ALA A 135 -4.20 14.81 -12.88
N LYS A 136 -3.14 14.33 -12.22
CA LYS A 136 -2.14 15.17 -11.55
C LYS A 136 -1.21 15.90 -12.55
N GLY A 137 -1.32 15.64 -13.85
CA GLY A 137 -0.50 16.24 -14.89
C GLY A 137 0.89 15.62 -15.05
N PHE A 138 1.17 14.49 -14.38
CA PHE A 138 2.48 13.85 -14.46
C PHE A 138 2.62 13.05 -15.76
N GLN A 139 3.68 13.34 -16.51
CA GLN A 139 4.01 12.63 -17.75
C GLN A 139 4.88 11.39 -17.51
N GLN A 140 5.69 11.44 -16.45
CA GLN A 140 6.52 10.33 -16.00
C GLN A 140 6.65 10.36 -14.49
N VAL A 141 6.68 9.18 -13.85
CA VAL A 141 6.75 9.02 -12.40
C VAL A 141 7.72 7.89 -12.01
N ASP A 142 8.21 7.94 -10.78
CA ASP A 142 8.76 6.78 -10.11
C ASP A 142 7.68 6.13 -9.27
N LEU A 143 7.65 4.81 -9.17
CA LEU A 143 6.68 4.09 -8.36
C LEU A 143 7.37 3.44 -7.17
N LEU A 144 6.86 3.67 -5.96
CA LEU A 144 7.15 2.87 -4.78
C LEU A 144 5.89 2.10 -4.40
N GLY A 145 5.88 0.81 -4.70
CA GLY A 145 4.78 -0.08 -4.37
C GLY A 145 5.13 -0.98 -3.19
N PHE A 146 4.33 -0.89 -2.12
CA PHE A 146 4.46 -1.79 -0.97
C PHE A 146 3.37 -2.85 -1.00
N SER A 147 3.77 -4.14 -0.92
CA SER A 147 2.84 -5.28 -0.87
C SER A 147 1.92 -5.31 -2.11
N MET A 148 0.61 -5.24 -1.93
CA MET A 148 -0.39 -5.10 -2.99
C MET A 148 -0.04 -3.94 -3.95
N GLY A 149 0.46 -2.81 -3.43
CA GLY A 149 0.90 -1.68 -4.26
C GLY A 149 2.04 -2.03 -5.21
N GLY A 150 2.91 -2.97 -4.85
CA GLY A 150 3.96 -3.48 -5.74
C GLY A 150 3.42 -4.38 -6.86
N MET A 151 2.30 -5.07 -6.63
CA MET A 151 1.58 -5.83 -7.67
C MET A 151 0.91 -4.87 -8.66
N VAL A 152 0.29 -3.80 -8.14
CA VAL A 152 -0.27 -2.71 -8.96
C VAL A 152 0.82 -2.01 -9.76
N ALA A 153 1.99 -1.73 -9.19
CA ALA A 153 3.12 -1.13 -9.90
C ALA A 153 3.59 -1.97 -11.09
N GLN A 154 3.58 -3.31 -10.95
CA GLN A 154 3.91 -4.22 -12.06
C GLN A 154 2.88 -4.11 -13.20
N GLU A 155 1.58 -4.06 -12.89
CA GLU A 155 0.54 -3.84 -13.91
C GLU A 155 0.68 -2.46 -14.60
N ILE A 156 1.00 -1.39 -13.84
CA ILE A 156 1.20 -0.05 -14.40
C ILE A 156 2.36 -0.06 -15.41
N VAL A 157 3.52 -0.60 -15.05
CA VAL A 157 4.69 -0.58 -15.94
C VAL A 157 4.51 -1.46 -17.17
N LEU A 158 3.78 -2.57 -17.05
CA LEU A 158 3.44 -3.43 -18.19
C LEU A 158 2.45 -2.77 -19.15
N LYS A 159 1.46 -2.01 -18.64
CA LYS A 159 0.47 -1.29 -19.44
C LYS A 159 1.00 0.01 -20.04
N GLN A 160 1.80 0.76 -19.29
CA GLN A 160 2.26 2.11 -19.63
C GLN A 160 3.76 2.28 -19.32
N PRO A 161 4.65 1.54 -20.01
CA PRO A 161 6.08 1.55 -19.66
C PRO A 161 6.71 2.93 -19.73
N GLN A 162 6.27 3.80 -20.63
CA GLN A 162 6.78 5.18 -20.77
C GLN A 162 6.37 6.09 -19.61
N LEU A 163 5.31 5.74 -18.86
CA LEU A 163 4.86 6.52 -17.69
C LEU A 163 5.78 6.30 -16.49
N VAL A 164 6.52 5.18 -16.45
CA VAL A 164 7.32 4.77 -15.29
C VAL A 164 8.80 4.92 -15.60
N ARG A 165 9.51 5.72 -14.80
CA ARG A 165 10.97 5.88 -14.88
C ARG A 165 11.69 4.80 -14.09
N LYS A 166 11.30 4.58 -12.83
CA LYS A 166 11.90 3.62 -11.90
C LYS A 166 10.85 2.94 -11.04
N LEU A 167 11.19 1.76 -10.52
CA LEU A 167 10.36 0.95 -9.63
C LEU A 167 11.06 0.69 -8.31
N ILE A 168 10.37 0.91 -7.19
CA ILE A 168 10.74 0.36 -5.88
C ILE A 168 9.62 -0.62 -5.50
N LEU A 169 9.96 -1.90 -5.43
CA LEU A 169 9.04 -3.01 -5.17
C LEU A 169 9.36 -3.60 -3.79
N ALA A 170 8.57 -3.25 -2.79
CA ALA A 170 8.80 -3.60 -1.39
C ALA A 170 7.77 -4.63 -0.90
N GLY A 171 8.22 -5.72 -0.28
CA GLY A 171 7.34 -6.73 0.34
C GLY A 171 6.31 -7.30 -0.64
N THR A 172 6.66 -7.52 -1.90
CA THR A 172 5.73 -7.87 -2.96
C THR A 172 6.21 -9.06 -3.79
N GLY A 173 5.38 -9.54 -4.70
CA GLY A 173 5.67 -10.69 -5.54
C GLY A 173 5.02 -10.61 -6.92
N PRO A 174 5.49 -11.43 -7.88
CA PRO A 174 4.95 -11.49 -9.23
C PRO A 174 3.57 -12.16 -9.25
N ALA A 175 2.84 -11.98 -10.33
CA ALA A 175 1.64 -12.78 -10.62
C ALA A 175 1.98 -14.27 -10.54
N GLY A 176 1.09 -15.06 -9.92
CA GLY A 176 1.30 -16.50 -9.72
C GLY A 176 2.38 -16.85 -8.68
N GLY A 177 2.89 -15.86 -7.96
CA GLY A 177 3.93 -16.07 -6.94
C GLY A 177 3.45 -16.97 -5.79
N PRO A 178 4.28 -17.91 -5.31
CA PRO A 178 3.89 -18.85 -4.28
C PRO A 178 3.49 -18.16 -2.98
N GLY A 179 2.41 -18.65 -2.36
CA GLY A 179 1.85 -18.12 -1.12
C GLY A 179 0.94 -16.89 -1.29
N ILE A 180 0.98 -16.19 -2.42
CA ILE A 180 0.17 -14.96 -2.63
C ILE A 180 -1.34 -15.28 -2.66
N SER A 181 -1.74 -16.37 -3.30
CA SER A 181 -3.16 -16.77 -3.33
C SER A 181 -3.75 -17.11 -1.97
N THR A 182 -2.90 -17.39 -0.97
CA THR A 182 -3.30 -17.76 0.40
C THR A 182 -3.15 -16.62 1.43
N VAL A 183 -2.76 -15.42 0.98
CA VAL A 183 -2.59 -14.23 1.84
C VAL A 183 -3.85 -13.96 2.68
N ALA A 184 -5.05 -14.18 2.14
CA ALA A 184 -6.30 -14.03 2.89
C ALA A 184 -6.34 -14.87 4.17
N GLY A 185 -5.80 -16.10 4.13
CA GLY A 185 -5.72 -16.98 5.31
C GLY A 185 -4.79 -16.40 6.38
N VAL A 186 -3.62 -15.91 5.99
CA VAL A 186 -2.65 -15.29 6.90
C VAL A 186 -3.24 -14.00 7.49
N ALA A 187 -3.81 -13.14 6.65
CA ALA A 187 -4.38 -11.86 7.07
C ALA A 187 -5.54 -12.06 8.06
N ASN A 188 -6.48 -12.95 7.77
CA ASN A 188 -7.63 -13.20 8.62
C ASN A 188 -7.23 -13.88 9.94
N TYR A 189 -6.25 -14.79 9.91
CA TYR A 189 -5.73 -15.43 11.13
C TYR A 189 -5.11 -14.39 12.07
N ASP A 190 -4.23 -13.53 11.57
CA ASP A 190 -3.57 -12.53 12.40
C ASP A 190 -4.54 -11.38 12.80
N LEU A 191 -5.55 -11.06 11.99
CA LEU A 191 -6.64 -10.15 12.38
C LEU A 191 -7.44 -10.73 13.57
N MET A 192 -7.81 -12.00 13.50
CA MET A 192 -8.47 -12.69 14.62
C MET A 192 -7.59 -12.71 15.86
N ARG A 193 -6.30 -13.04 15.72
CA ARG A 193 -5.33 -13.04 16.81
C ARG A 193 -5.21 -11.64 17.45
N ALA A 194 -5.15 -10.60 16.64
CA ALA A 194 -5.09 -9.22 17.07
C ALA A 194 -6.31 -8.84 17.93
N THR A 195 -7.51 -9.26 17.53
CA THR A 195 -8.74 -9.06 18.28
C THR A 195 -8.68 -9.68 19.68
N PHE A 196 -8.17 -10.92 19.79
CA PHE A 196 -8.06 -11.61 21.09
C PHE A 196 -6.95 -11.06 21.99
N THR A 197 -5.91 -10.46 21.41
CA THR A 197 -4.75 -9.96 22.16
C THR A 197 -4.80 -8.44 22.40
N GLY A 198 -5.78 -7.73 21.82
CA GLY A 198 -5.86 -6.27 21.89
C GLY A 198 -4.71 -5.55 21.17
N GLN A 199 -4.01 -6.23 20.24
CA GLN A 199 -2.91 -5.66 19.46
C GLN A 199 -3.40 -5.20 18.08
N ASP A 200 -2.67 -4.27 17.44
CA ASP A 200 -2.89 -3.96 16.03
C ASP A 200 -2.44 -5.17 15.17
N PRO A 201 -3.24 -5.61 14.19
CA PRO A 201 -2.87 -6.74 13.33
C PRO A 201 -1.55 -6.54 12.58
N LYS A 202 -1.15 -5.31 12.28
CA LYS A 202 0.15 -5.01 11.64
C LYS A 202 1.35 -5.47 12.45
N GLN A 203 1.22 -5.53 13.79
CA GLN A 203 2.27 -6.10 14.66
C GLN A 203 2.61 -7.54 14.25
N TYR A 204 1.60 -8.33 13.90
CA TYR A 204 1.76 -9.74 13.54
C TYR A 204 2.02 -9.95 12.05
N LEU A 205 1.41 -9.12 11.21
CA LEU A 205 1.49 -9.24 9.76
C LEU A 205 2.83 -8.74 9.20
N PHE A 206 3.40 -7.68 9.81
CA PHE A 206 4.53 -6.97 9.23
C PHE A 206 5.87 -7.28 9.88
N PHE A 207 5.87 -7.75 11.13
CA PHE A 207 7.09 -7.90 11.92
C PHE A 207 7.29 -9.34 12.38
N THR A 208 8.55 -9.71 12.59
CA THR A 208 8.91 -11.02 13.15
C THR A 208 8.45 -11.14 14.60
N ARG A 209 8.48 -12.36 15.13
CA ARG A 209 8.13 -12.63 16.53
C ARG A 209 9.33 -12.56 17.47
N THR A 210 10.48 -12.19 16.96
CA THR A 210 11.69 -11.97 17.74
C THR A 210 11.54 -10.70 18.62
N PRO A 211 12.34 -10.56 19.67
CA PRO A 211 12.36 -9.32 20.45
C PRO A 211 12.59 -8.07 19.61
N ASN A 212 13.47 -8.15 18.61
CA ASN A 212 13.76 -7.06 17.67
C ASN A 212 12.53 -6.73 16.79
N GLY A 213 11.90 -7.73 16.16
CA GLY A 213 10.71 -7.51 15.35
C GLY A 213 9.53 -6.96 16.16
N ILE A 214 9.33 -7.45 17.40
CA ILE A 214 8.29 -6.92 18.30
C ILE A 214 8.56 -5.45 18.65
N ALA A 215 9.80 -5.08 18.96
CA ALA A 215 10.17 -3.71 19.26
C ALA A 215 10.00 -2.80 18.04
N ALA A 216 10.42 -3.23 16.87
CA ALA A 216 10.27 -2.51 15.61
C ALA A 216 8.79 -2.29 15.26
N GLY A 217 7.95 -3.30 15.44
CA GLY A 217 6.51 -3.19 15.22
C GLY A 217 5.82 -2.19 16.14
N LYS A 218 6.16 -2.20 17.44
CA LYS A 218 5.65 -1.21 18.39
C LYS A 218 6.07 0.21 17.98
N ALA A 219 7.33 0.42 17.62
CA ALA A 219 7.83 1.71 17.18
C ALA A 219 7.14 2.18 15.88
N PHE A 220 6.93 1.29 14.92
CA PHE A 220 6.17 1.58 13.70
C PHE A 220 4.73 2.02 14.02
N LEU A 221 4.02 1.26 14.85
CA LEU A 221 2.63 1.58 15.24
C LEU A 221 2.53 2.92 15.97
N GLN A 222 3.52 3.27 16.81
CA GLN A 222 3.60 4.59 17.43
C GLN A 222 3.73 5.70 16.40
N ARG A 223 4.59 5.53 15.36
CA ARG A 223 4.74 6.51 14.27
C ARG A 223 3.45 6.70 13.47
N LEU A 224 2.66 5.65 13.26
CA LEU A 224 1.34 5.77 12.59
C LEU A 224 0.31 6.55 13.43
N GLN A 225 0.55 6.74 14.73
CA GLN A 225 -0.32 7.56 15.60
C GLN A 225 0.12 9.02 15.71
N GLU A 226 1.25 9.41 15.11
CA GLU A 226 1.76 10.79 15.17
C GLU A 226 0.83 11.79 14.47
N ARG A 227 0.07 11.35 13.46
CA ARG A 227 -1.02 12.16 12.89
C ARG A 227 -2.23 12.08 13.81
N THR A 228 -2.59 13.19 14.44
CA THR A 228 -3.70 13.28 15.42
C THR A 228 -4.95 13.93 14.83
N GLU A 229 -4.81 14.74 13.77
CA GLU A 229 -5.91 15.49 13.18
C GLU A 229 -6.20 15.03 11.75
N ASN A 230 -7.47 15.15 11.34
CA ASN A 230 -7.94 14.80 9.99
C ASN A 230 -7.45 13.41 9.54
N ARG A 231 -7.57 12.45 10.43
CA ARG A 231 -7.23 11.05 10.15
C ARG A 231 -8.20 10.46 9.14
N ASP A 232 -7.69 9.55 8.33
CA ASP A 232 -8.50 8.86 7.34
C ASP A 232 -9.46 7.87 8.02
N LYS A 233 -10.59 7.64 7.38
CA LYS A 233 -11.53 6.57 7.79
C LYS A 233 -10.87 5.21 7.54
N ALA A 234 -11.06 4.29 8.48
CA ALA A 234 -10.67 2.91 8.28
C ALA A 234 -11.34 2.33 7.02
N ILE A 235 -10.68 1.34 6.41
CA ILE A 235 -11.23 0.65 5.25
C ILE A 235 -12.57 0.00 5.58
N ALA A 236 -13.54 0.12 4.68
CA ALA A 236 -14.82 -0.58 4.78
C ALA A 236 -14.63 -2.08 4.51
N VAL A 237 -15.45 -2.93 5.18
CA VAL A 237 -15.38 -4.39 5.04
C VAL A 237 -15.51 -4.82 3.56
N GLY A 238 -16.42 -4.21 2.80
CA GLY A 238 -16.58 -4.52 1.36
C GLY A 238 -15.31 -4.24 0.54
N ALA A 239 -14.62 -3.14 0.85
CA ALA A 239 -13.36 -2.80 0.18
C ALA A 239 -12.23 -3.76 0.58
N TYR A 240 -12.14 -4.15 1.84
CA TYR A 240 -11.20 -5.19 2.29
C TYR A 240 -11.42 -6.52 1.56
N VAL A 241 -12.67 -6.97 1.45
CA VAL A 241 -13.01 -8.20 0.72
C VAL A 241 -12.64 -8.10 -0.76
N ALA A 242 -12.94 -6.97 -1.42
CA ALA A 242 -12.57 -6.75 -2.82
C ALA A 242 -11.04 -6.83 -3.03
N GLN A 243 -10.26 -6.23 -2.14
CA GLN A 243 -8.80 -6.29 -2.20
C GLN A 243 -8.26 -7.71 -1.93
N LEU A 244 -8.88 -8.49 -1.03
CA LEU A 244 -8.52 -9.89 -0.85
C LEU A 244 -8.82 -10.74 -2.09
N GLN A 245 -9.93 -10.46 -2.79
CA GLN A 245 -10.23 -11.11 -4.06
C GLN A 245 -9.17 -10.78 -5.12
N ALA A 246 -8.75 -9.51 -5.21
CA ALA A 246 -7.68 -9.08 -6.11
C ALA A 246 -6.35 -9.81 -5.83
N LEU A 247 -5.98 -9.95 -4.57
CA LEU A 247 -4.78 -10.70 -4.15
C LEU A 247 -4.88 -12.18 -4.49
N GLY A 248 -6.04 -12.80 -4.22
CA GLY A 248 -6.30 -14.20 -4.56
C GLY A 248 -6.18 -14.46 -6.07
N ALA A 249 -6.79 -13.58 -6.87
CA ALA A 249 -6.71 -13.64 -8.34
C ALA A 249 -5.27 -13.42 -8.84
N TRP A 250 -4.53 -12.46 -8.27
CA TRP A 250 -3.13 -12.23 -8.60
C TRP A 250 -2.25 -13.46 -8.33
N GLY A 251 -2.42 -14.09 -7.17
CA GLY A 251 -1.67 -15.29 -6.80
C GLY A 251 -2.01 -16.53 -7.65
N GLN A 252 -3.15 -16.53 -8.35
CA GLN A 252 -3.55 -17.61 -9.28
C GLN A 252 -3.30 -17.26 -10.74
N LYS A 253 -2.97 -16.00 -11.04
CA LYS A 253 -2.74 -15.51 -12.39
C LYS A 253 -1.47 -16.14 -12.97
N ARG A 254 -1.50 -16.45 -14.29
CA ARG A 254 -0.29 -16.84 -15.01
C ARG A 254 0.77 -15.74 -14.89
N PRO A 255 2.01 -16.07 -14.56
CA PRO A 255 3.10 -15.10 -14.49
C PRO A 255 3.26 -14.29 -15.77
N ALA A 256 3.37 -12.97 -15.65
CA ALA A 256 3.72 -12.11 -16.77
C ALA A 256 5.21 -12.24 -17.12
N ASP A 257 5.56 -11.93 -18.36
CA ASP A 257 6.97 -11.79 -18.77
C ASP A 257 7.51 -10.45 -18.26
N LEU A 258 8.24 -10.47 -17.16
CA LEU A 258 8.89 -9.28 -16.59
C LEU A 258 10.22 -8.92 -17.26
N SER A 259 10.73 -9.74 -18.19
CA SER A 259 11.95 -9.43 -18.94
C SER A 259 11.78 -8.24 -19.89
N VAL A 260 10.53 -7.90 -20.22
CA VAL A 260 10.17 -6.72 -21.03
C VAL A 260 10.28 -5.40 -20.26
N VAL A 261 10.27 -5.45 -18.92
CA VAL A 261 10.39 -4.26 -18.05
C VAL A 261 11.84 -3.80 -18.03
N LYS A 262 12.13 -2.70 -18.73
CA LYS A 262 13.50 -2.16 -18.86
C LYS A 262 13.82 -1.10 -17.82
N GLN A 263 12.82 -0.66 -17.05
CA GLN A 263 12.99 0.30 -15.97
C GLN A 263 13.89 -0.27 -14.88
N PRO A 264 14.82 0.53 -14.33
CA PRO A 264 15.54 0.14 -13.13
C PRO A 264 14.56 -0.19 -12.00
N ALA A 265 14.82 -1.26 -11.26
CA ALA A 265 13.99 -1.71 -10.15
C ALA A 265 14.82 -1.95 -8.89
N LEU A 266 14.40 -1.39 -7.76
CA LEU A 266 14.88 -1.75 -6.42
C LEU A 266 13.87 -2.72 -5.81
N VAL A 267 14.27 -3.97 -5.60
CA VAL A 267 13.42 -5.02 -5.03
C VAL A 267 13.87 -5.27 -3.60
N VAL A 268 12.96 -5.07 -2.62
CA VAL A 268 13.34 -5.07 -1.21
C VAL A 268 12.33 -5.81 -0.35
N ASN A 269 12.79 -6.60 0.64
CA ASN A 269 11.92 -7.30 1.60
C ASN A 269 12.67 -7.65 2.88
N GLY A 270 11.95 -8.15 3.89
CA GLY A 270 12.52 -8.89 5.02
C GLY A 270 12.81 -10.35 4.65
N ASP A 271 13.69 -10.99 5.40
CA ASP A 271 14.07 -12.40 5.20
C ASP A 271 13.02 -13.40 5.72
N ASP A 272 12.07 -12.95 6.56
CA ASP A 272 10.98 -13.76 7.13
C ASP A 272 9.58 -13.14 6.84
N ASP A 273 9.31 -12.79 5.59
CA ASP A 273 8.00 -12.30 5.17
C ASP A 273 6.99 -13.46 5.06
N ARG A 274 6.01 -13.46 5.96
CA ARG A 274 4.92 -14.45 6.00
C ARG A 274 3.71 -14.07 5.14
N MET A 275 3.56 -12.78 4.78
CA MET A 275 2.46 -12.28 3.96
C MET A 275 2.70 -12.55 2.48
N VAL A 276 3.85 -12.12 1.99
CA VAL A 276 4.34 -12.38 0.64
C VAL A 276 5.71 -13.03 0.78
N PRO A 277 5.80 -14.37 0.82
CA PRO A 277 7.04 -15.07 1.14
C PRO A 277 8.24 -14.52 0.39
N THR A 278 9.36 -14.31 1.10
CA THR A 278 10.58 -13.65 0.60
C THR A 278 11.13 -14.27 -0.69
N LEU A 279 10.83 -15.55 -0.93
CA LEU A 279 11.18 -16.21 -2.20
C LEU A 279 10.60 -15.50 -3.44
N ASN A 280 9.46 -14.77 -3.30
CA ASN A 280 8.88 -13.96 -4.37
C ASN A 280 9.76 -12.75 -4.69
N THR A 281 10.42 -12.18 -3.70
CA THR A 281 11.37 -11.07 -3.87
C THR A 281 12.57 -11.50 -4.70
N TYR A 282 13.13 -12.67 -4.40
CA TYR A 282 14.21 -13.26 -5.21
C TYR A 282 13.76 -13.57 -6.64
N ASP A 283 12.52 -14.05 -6.82
CA ASP A 283 11.96 -14.34 -8.15
C ASP A 283 11.75 -13.04 -8.96
N LEU A 284 11.25 -11.96 -8.35
CA LEU A 284 11.15 -10.64 -8.98
C LEU A 284 12.53 -10.13 -9.43
N ALA A 285 13.51 -10.14 -8.52
CA ALA A 285 14.87 -9.69 -8.83
C ALA A 285 15.51 -10.48 -9.98
N ARG A 286 15.25 -11.78 -10.06
CA ARG A 286 15.74 -12.63 -11.16
C ARG A 286 15.05 -12.33 -12.49
N ARG A 287 13.76 -11.99 -12.50
CA ARG A 287 12.97 -11.77 -13.73
C ARG A 287 13.11 -10.36 -14.29
N LEU A 288 13.39 -9.37 -13.44
CA LEU A 288 13.58 -7.99 -13.84
C LEU A 288 15.03 -7.77 -14.28
N PRO A 289 15.28 -7.38 -15.54
CA PRO A 289 16.65 -7.36 -16.08
C PRO A 289 17.56 -6.31 -15.46
N ASN A 290 17.00 -5.23 -14.90
CA ASN A 290 17.72 -4.12 -14.31
C ASN A 290 17.34 -3.95 -12.83
N SER A 291 17.54 -5.01 -12.02
CA SER A 291 17.12 -4.99 -10.62
C SER A 291 18.31 -4.93 -9.65
N GLU A 292 18.12 -4.19 -8.55
CA GLU A 292 18.92 -4.22 -7.33
C GLU A 292 18.10 -4.93 -6.24
N LEU A 293 18.71 -5.88 -5.53
CA LEU A 293 18.06 -6.68 -4.49
C LEU A 293 18.56 -6.30 -3.10
N VAL A 294 17.64 -6.08 -2.17
CA VAL A 294 17.94 -5.85 -0.74
C VAL A 294 17.06 -6.77 0.11
N ILE A 295 17.68 -7.56 0.99
CA ILE A 295 16.96 -8.39 1.99
C ILE A 295 17.43 -7.96 3.37
N TYR A 296 16.47 -7.58 4.22
CA TYR A 296 16.74 -7.18 5.60
C TYR A 296 16.64 -8.39 6.53
N PRO A 297 17.68 -8.63 7.35
CA PRO A 297 17.69 -9.74 8.28
C PRO A 297 16.71 -9.52 9.44
N ASP A 298 16.15 -10.60 9.98
CA ASP A 298 15.17 -10.57 11.09
C ASP A 298 14.03 -9.57 10.85
N ALA A 299 13.56 -9.51 9.62
CA ALA A 299 12.47 -8.63 9.21
C ALA A 299 11.38 -9.40 8.48
N GLY A 300 10.13 -9.06 8.79
CA GLY A 300 8.96 -9.58 8.11
C GLY A 300 8.56 -8.71 6.92
N HIS A 301 7.26 -8.74 6.62
CA HIS A 301 6.64 -7.99 5.52
C HIS A 301 6.94 -6.48 5.56
N GLY A 302 7.01 -5.89 6.77
CA GLY A 302 7.29 -4.47 7.00
C GLY A 302 8.78 -4.11 7.01
N GLY A 303 9.65 -4.85 6.32
CA GLY A 303 11.10 -4.64 6.33
C GLY A 303 11.53 -3.20 6.07
N ILE A 304 10.89 -2.50 5.12
CA ILE A 304 11.18 -1.08 4.82
C ILE A 304 10.82 -0.13 5.97
N PHE A 305 9.90 -0.51 6.84
CA PHE A 305 9.51 0.27 8.02
C PHE A 305 10.40 -0.03 9.22
N GLN A 306 10.78 -1.31 9.38
CA GLN A 306 11.73 -1.74 10.41
C GLN A 306 13.10 -1.12 10.18
N TYR A 307 13.56 -1.14 8.94
CA TYR A 307 14.87 -0.65 8.51
C TYR A 307 14.81 0.70 7.79
N HIS A 308 13.85 1.56 8.14
CA HIS A 308 13.66 2.85 7.47
C HIS A 308 14.92 3.72 7.45
N GLN A 309 15.78 3.63 8.46
CA GLN A 309 17.04 4.37 8.54
C GLN A 309 18.08 3.93 7.47
N ASP A 310 18.01 2.67 7.00
CA ASP A 310 18.83 2.17 5.87
C ASP A 310 18.06 2.26 4.55
N PHE A 311 16.76 1.93 4.56
CA PHE A 311 15.93 1.92 3.36
C PHE A 311 15.85 3.30 2.70
N VAL A 312 15.60 4.36 3.46
CA VAL A 312 15.43 5.71 2.91
C VAL A 312 16.69 6.20 2.18
N PRO A 313 17.90 6.15 2.75
CA PRO A 313 19.11 6.49 2.00
C PRO A 313 19.32 5.66 0.73
N ARG A 314 19.01 4.36 0.77
CA ARG A 314 19.10 3.49 -0.43
C ARG A 314 18.08 3.90 -1.49
N ALA A 315 16.84 4.15 -1.11
CA ALA A 315 15.80 4.61 -2.01
C ALA A 315 16.20 5.95 -2.67
N LEU A 316 16.70 6.91 -1.88
CA LEU A 316 17.19 8.19 -2.40
C LEU A 316 18.37 8.01 -3.38
N ALA A 317 19.36 7.18 -3.04
CA ALA A 317 20.48 6.88 -3.92
C ALA A 317 20.04 6.19 -5.22
N PHE A 318 19.06 5.27 -5.14
CA PHE A 318 18.48 4.62 -6.30
C PHE A 318 17.70 5.60 -7.19
N LEU A 319 16.87 6.45 -6.61
CA LEU A 319 16.06 7.45 -7.34
C LEU A 319 16.93 8.52 -8.01
N ALA A 320 18.09 8.86 -7.44
CA ALA A 320 19.01 9.88 -7.97
C ALA A 320 19.80 9.42 -9.22
N LYS A 321 20.01 8.11 -9.43
CA LYS A 321 20.64 7.57 -10.65
C LYS A 321 19.78 7.86 -11.89
#